data_d52a1af0a280ae1e9424db6a6c008fe2
#
_entry.id   d52a1af0a280ae1e9424db6a6c008fe2
#
_cell.length_a   1.000
_cell.length_b   1.000
_cell.length_c   1.000
_cell.angle_alpha   90.00
_cell.angle_beta   90.00
_cell.angle_gamma   90.00
#
_symmetry.space_group_name_H-M   'P 1'
#
loop_
_entity.id
_entity.type
_entity.pdbx_description
1 polymer ?
#
loop_
_entity_poly.entity_id
_entity_poly.type
_entity_poly.pdbx_seq_one_letter_code
_entity_poly.pdbx_strand_id
1 'polypeptide(L)'
;MPKTKVVFYQEKDGAVPVLDWLACIPAKAQLKCVTKIERLKQEGHALRRPEADLLRDKIYELRASLQGVHYRILYFFHGTVAAVIAHGIVKESQVPPVEIERAIERRRKFELDPKSHTFEE
;
A
#
# COMPACT_ATOMS: atom_id res chain seq x y z
N MET A 1 12.59 1.47 -19.00
CA MET A 1 12.07 2.31 -17.90
C MET A 1 12.56 1.79 -16.56
N PRO A 2 13.05 2.64 -15.70
CA PRO A 2 13.43 2.19 -14.36
C PRO A 2 12.19 1.75 -13.58
N LYS A 3 12.34 0.69 -12.80
CA LYS A 3 11.27 0.22 -11.94
C LYS A 3 11.05 1.20 -10.79
N THR A 4 9.80 1.29 -10.34
CA THR A 4 9.49 2.07 -9.15
C THR A 4 9.97 1.32 -7.91
N LYS A 5 10.71 2.00 -7.06
CA LYS A 5 11.08 1.43 -5.77
C LYS A 5 9.85 1.39 -4.88
N VAL A 6 9.59 0.25 -4.25
CA VAL A 6 8.48 0.11 -3.30
C VAL A 6 9.05 -0.13 -1.92
N VAL A 7 8.66 0.70 -0.96
CA VAL A 7 9.03 0.55 0.44
C VAL A 7 7.76 0.46 1.28
N PHE A 8 7.90 -0.03 2.51
CA PHE A 8 6.77 -0.17 3.42
C PHE A 8 6.90 0.86 4.54
N TYR A 9 5.77 1.47 4.88
CA TYR A 9 5.72 2.37 6.03
C TYR A 9 6.00 1.60 7.31
N GLN A 10 6.86 2.15 8.15
CA GLN A 10 7.24 1.57 9.44
C GLN A 10 6.96 2.58 10.53
N GLU A 11 6.34 2.13 11.62
CA GLU A 11 6.14 2.97 12.81
C GLU A 11 7.47 3.12 13.56
N LYS A 12 7.57 4.13 14.40
CA LYS A 12 8.80 4.36 15.16
C LYS A 12 9.18 3.21 16.08
N ASP A 13 8.19 2.44 16.55
CA ASP A 13 8.43 1.26 17.38
C ASP A 13 8.88 0.04 16.59
N GLY A 14 9.01 0.16 15.28
CA GLY A 14 9.45 -0.92 14.40
C GLY A 14 8.34 -1.71 13.74
N ALA A 15 7.08 -1.49 14.12
CA ALA A 15 5.97 -2.21 13.50
C ALA A 15 5.81 -1.78 12.04
N VAL A 16 5.53 -2.75 11.17
CA VAL A 16 5.27 -2.51 9.75
C VAL A 16 3.83 -2.93 9.47
N PRO A 17 2.88 -1.97 9.42
CA PRO A 17 1.46 -2.31 9.36
C PRO A 17 1.08 -3.26 8.23
N VAL A 18 1.63 -3.07 7.02
CA VAL A 18 1.27 -3.94 5.91
C VAL A 18 1.77 -5.36 6.10
N LEU A 19 2.95 -5.55 6.71
CA LEU A 19 3.47 -6.89 6.97
C LEU A 19 2.65 -7.60 8.03
N ASP A 20 2.27 -6.89 9.09
CA ASP A 20 1.40 -7.44 10.12
C ASP A 20 0.06 -7.86 9.54
N TRP A 21 -0.51 -7.02 8.66
CA TRP A 21 -1.76 -7.33 8.00
C TRP A 21 -1.64 -8.54 7.06
N LEU A 22 -0.57 -8.59 6.26
CA LEU A 22 -0.34 -9.72 5.35
C LEU A 22 -0.24 -11.04 6.13
N ALA A 23 0.37 -11.02 7.31
CA ALA A 23 0.48 -12.22 8.13
C ALA A 23 -0.86 -12.72 8.65
N CYS A 24 -1.90 -11.87 8.65
CA CYS A 24 -3.22 -12.20 9.17
C CYS A 24 -4.21 -12.66 8.10
N ILE A 25 -3.86 -12.58 6.81
CA ILE A 25 -4.76 -13.00 5.74
C ILE A 25 -4.34 -14.38 5.21
N PRO A 26 -5.25 -15.10 4.52
CA PRO A 26 -4.92 -16.45 4.00
C PRO A 26 -3.72 -16.44 3.05
N ALA A 27 -2.97 -17.54 3.02
CA ALA A 27 -1.76 -17.64 2.22
C ALA A 27 -1.98 -17.33 0.74
N LYS A 28 -3.11 -17.80 0.17
CA LYS A 28 -3.43 -17.53 -1.23
C LYS A 28 -3.70 -16.04 -1.47
N ALA A 29 -4.31 -15.37 -0.49
CA ALA A 29 -4.55 -13.94 -0.56
C ALA A 29 -3.23 -13.17 -0.45
N GLN A 30 -2.31 -13.63 0.42
CA GLN A 30 -0.98 -13.04 0.51
C GLN A 30 -0.28 -13.06 -0.85
N LEU A 31 -0.31 -14.19 -1.55
CA LEU A 31 0.30 -14.31 -2.87
C LEU A 31 -0.30 -13.33 -3.86
N LYS A 32 -1.62 -13.18 -3.85
CA LYS A 32 -2.28 -12.21 -4.73
C LYS A 32 -1.85 -10.79 -4.43
N CYS A 33 -1.75 -10.44 -3.15
CA CYS A 33 -1.32 -9.11 -2.74
C CYS A 33 0.14 -8.85 -3.15
N VAL A 34 1.02 -9.83 -2.95
CA VAL A 34 2.42 -9.71 -3.36
C VAL A 34 2.53 -9.54 -4.86
N THR A 35 1.72 -10.25 -5.64
CA THR A 35 1.69 -10.10 -7.09
C THR A 35 1.31 -8.67 -7.49
N LYS A 36 0.34 -8.08 -6.80
CA LYS A 36 -0.06 -6.70 -7.08
C LYS A 36 1.04 -5.70 -6.69
N ILE A 37 1.74 -5.95 -5.60
CA ILE A 37 2.88 -5.12 -5.21
C ILE A 37 3.98 -5.19 -6.28
N GLU A 38 4.23 -6.38 -6.84
CA GLU A 38 5.19 -6.52 -7.95
C GLU A 38 4.74 -5.73 -9.18
N ARG A 39 3.44 -5.72 -9.47
CA ARG A 39 2.90 -4.90 -10.55
C ARG A 39 3.17 -3.41 -10.29
N LEU A 40 3.00 -2.97 -9.05
CA LEU A 40 3.28 -1.59 -8.68
C LEU A 40 4.76 -1.25 -8.89
N LYS A 41 5.67 -2.17 -8.57
CA LYS A 41 7.09 -1.97 -8.83
C LYS A 41 7.37 -1.76 -10.32
N GLN A 42 6.69 -2.50 -11.18
CA GLN A 42 6.92 -2.43 -12.62
C GLN A 42 6.26 -1.23 -13.26
N GLU A 43 5.03 -0.90 -12.86
CA GLU A 43 4.23 0.11 -13.52
C GLU A 43 4.28 1.48 -12.83
N GLY A 44 4.50 1.51 -11.52
CA GLY A 44 4.56 2.76 -10.76
C GLY A 44 3.32 3.62 -10.96
N HIS A 45 3.54 4.87 -11.34
CA HIS A 45 2.45 5.82 -11.59
C HIS A 45 1.52 5.41 -12.73
N ALA A 46 1.97 4.54 -13.62
CA ALA A 46 1.16 4.10 -14.75
C ALA A 46 0.11 3.04 -14.38
N LEU A 47 0.25 2.42 -13.20
CA LEU A 47 -0.70 1.39 -12.77
C LEU A 47 -2.08 2.02 -12.52
N ARG A 48 -3.11 1.48 -13.18
CA ARG A 48 -4.47 2.02 -13.16
C ARG A 48 -5.48 0.89 -12.99
N ARG A 49 -6.77 1.25 -13.02
CA ARG A 49 -7.86 0.30 -12.95
C ARG A 49 -7.67 -0.83 -13.95
N PRO A 50 -8.09 -2.05 -13.58
CA PRO A 50 -8.79 -2.42 -12.35
C PRO A 50 -7.86 -2.68 -11.16
N GLU A 51 -6.54 -2.66 -11.36
CA GLU A 51 -5.58 -3.08 -10.34
C GLU A 51 -5.29 -2.02 -9.29
N ALA A 52 -5.38 -0.74 -9.67
CA ALA A 52 -5.13 0.37 -8.77
C ALA A 52 -6.01 1.55 -9.09
N ASP A 53 -6.26 2.38 -8.10
CA ASP A 53 -7.08 3.59 -8.28
C ASP A 53 -6.65 4.66 -7.28
N LEU A 54 -6.88 5.92 -7.66
CA LEU A 54 -6.67 7.04 -6.77
C LEU A 54 -7.92 7.22 -5.91
N LEU A 55 -7.75 7.31 -4.61
CA LEU A 55 -8.86 7.55 -3.67
C LEU A 55 -9.06 9.05 -3.47
N ARG A 56 -8.25 9.68 -2.61
CA ARG A 56 -8.22 11.13 -2.43
C ARG A 56 -6.92 11.54 -1.76
N ASP A 57 -6.59 12.81 -1.83
CA ASP A 57 -5.41 13.38 -1.17
C ASP A 57 -4.14 12.61 -1.49
N LYS A 58 -4.03 12.16 -2.74
CA LYS A 58 -2.88 11.42 -3.26
C LYS A 58 -2.65 10.06 -2.59
N ILE A 59 -3.69 9.51 -1.96
CA ILE A 59 -3.68 8.14 -1.46
C ILE A 59 -4.34 7.25 -2.51
N TYR A 60 -3.66 6.15 -2.83
CA TYR A 60 -4.07 5.17 -3.84
C TYR A 60 -4.40 3.85 -3.17
N GLU A 61 -5.16 3.01 -3.86
CA GLU A 61 -5.39 1.63 -3.45
C GLU A 61 -4.90 0.67 -4.52
N LEU A 62 -4.26 -0.42 -4.08
CA LEU A 62 -4.07 -1.63 -4.89
C LEU A 62 -5.21 -2.58 -4.57
N ARG A 63 -5.73 -3.25 -5.59
CA ARG A 63 -6.85 -4.17 -5.42
C ARG A 63 -6.43 -5.60 -5.71
N ALA A 64 -6.76 -6.50 -4.81
CA ALA A 64 -6.63 -7.93 -5.00
C ALA A 64 -7.92 -8.60 -4.54
N SER A 65 -8.33 -9.68 -5.20
CA SER A 65 -9.56 -10.39 -4.85
C SER A 65 -9.31 -11.88 -4.84
N LEU A 66 -9.94 -12.57 -3.90
CA LEU A 66 -9.91 -14.03 -3.82
C LEU A 66 -11.24 -14.51 -3.27
N GLN A 67 -11.95 -15.34 -4.05
CA GLN A 67 -13.19 -15.98 -3.62
C GLN A 67 -14.21 -14.99 -3.05
N GLY A 68 -14.37 -13.85 -3.74
CA GLY A 68 -15.34 -12.84 -3.36
C GLY A 68 -14.89 -11.88 -2.26
N VAL A 69 -13.71 -12.09 -1.69
CA VAL A 69 -13.16 -11.20 -0.68
C VAL A 69 -12.22 -10.21 -1.36
N HIS A 70 -12.39 -8.94 -1.03
CA HIS A 70 -11.58 -7.87 -1.59
C HIS A 70 -10.54 -7.40 -0.60
N TYR A 71 -9.28 -7.42 -1.04
CA TYR A 71 -8.12 -6.99 -0.27
C TYR A 71 -7.62 -5.70 -0.89
N ARG A 72 -7.46 -4.66 -0.09
CA ARG A 72 -7.05 -3.36 -0.57
C ARG A 72 -5.82 -2.91 0.18
N ILE A 73 -4.80 -2.45 -0.56
CA ILE A 73 -3.54 -2.02 0.00
C ILE A 73 -3.41 -0.54 -0.31
N LEU A 74 -3.33 0.29 0.73
CA LEU A 74 -3.24 1.74 0.56
C LEU A 74 -1.78 2.16 0.43
N TYR A 75 -1.52 3.05 -0.54
CA TYR A 75 -0.16 3.50 -0.78
C TYR A 75 -0.15 4.94 -1.27
N PHE A 76 1.02 5.55 -1.25
CA PHE A 76 1.25 6.88 -1.78
C PHE A 76 2.63 6.94 -2.43
N PHE A 77 2.88 7.96 -3.24
CA PHE A 77 4.18 8.16 -3.84
C PHE A 77 4.97 9.22 -3.07
N HIS A 78 6.26 8.99 -2.96
CA HIS A 78 7.20 9.94 -2.37
C HIS A 78 8.23 10.29 -3.45
N GLY A 79 8.19 11.52 -3.94
CA GLY A 79 8.98 11.92 -5.09
C GLY A 79 8.50 11.20 -6.34
N THR A 80 9.42 10.94 -7.27
CA THR A 80 9.08 10.28 -8.54
C THR A 80 9.51 8.83 -8.60
N VAL A 81 10.22 8.34 -7.58
CA VAL A 81 10.90 7.04 -7.65
C VAL A 81 10.45 6.04 -6.61
N ALA A 82 9.65 6.43 -5.64
CA ALA A 82 9.28 5.53 -4.56
C ALA A 82 7.77 5.52 -4.33
N ALA A 83 7.21 4.30 -4.21
CA ALA A 83 5.87 4.09 -3.71
C ALA A 83 5.99 3.57 -2.29
N VAL A 84 5.22 4.15 -1.36
CA VAL A 84 5.24 3.80 0.05
C VAL A 84 3.92 3.15 0.41
N ILE A 85 3.97 1.89 0.87
CA ILE A 85 2.77 1.16 1.24
C ILE A 85 2.45 1.44 2.70
N ALA A 86 1.27 2.04 2.93
CA ALA A 86 0.85 2.44 4.26
C ALA A 86 0.30 1.27 5.08
N HIS A 87 -0.70 0.58 4.56
CA HIS A 87 -1.30 -0.58 5.24
C HIS A 87 -2.31 -1.25 4.32
N GLY A 88 -2.87 -2.38 4.79
CA GLY A 88 -3.89 -3.11 4.07
C GLY A 88 -5.20 -3.20 4.84
N ILE A 89 -6.28 -3.41 4.13
CA ILE A 89 -7.60 -3.64 4.72
C ILE A 89 -8.35 -4.69 3.90
N VAL A 90 -9.35 -5.30 4.53
CA VAL A 90 -10.27 -6.20 3.85
C VAL A 90 -11.63 -5.53 3.86
N LYS A 91 -12.17 -5.23 2.67
CA LYS A 91 -13.46 -4.54 2.55
C LYS A 91 -14.18 -4.95 1.27
N GLU A 92 -15.47 -5.19 1.39
CA GLU A 92 -16.30 -5.59 0.26
C GLU A 92 -16.69 -4.42 -0.63
N SER A 93 -16.78 -3.21 -0.08
CA SER A 93 -17.18 -2.02 -0.81
C SER A 93 -16.05 -0.98 -0.78
N GLN A 94 -16.40 0.28 -0.82
CA GLN A 94 -15.43 1.36 -0.85
C GLN A 94 -14.57 1.39 0.42
N VAL A 95 -13.34 1.90 0.27
CA VAL A 95 -12.45 2.10 1.40
C VAL A 95 -13.07 3.13 2.36
N PRO A 96 -13.23 2.79 3.65
CA PRO A 96 -13.79 3.74 4.61
C PRO A 96 -12.94 5.01 4.74
N PRO A 97 -13.55 6.18 4.90
CA PRO A 97 -12.79 7.42 5.05
C PRO A 97 -11.75 7.37 6.18
N VAL A 98 -12.03 6.67 7.27
CA VAL A 98 -11.09 6.57 8.39
C VAL A 98 -9.79 5.89 7.98
N GLU A 99 -9.87 4.92 7.06
CA GLU A 99 -8.66 4.26 6.58
C GLU A 99 -7.84 5.17 5.67
N ILE A 100 -8.53 5.95 4.84
CA ILE A 100 -7.84 6.93 4.00
C ILE A 100 -7.14 7.96 4.88
N GLU A 101 -7.80 8.44 5.92
CA GLU A 101 -7.21 9.41 6.84
C GLU A 101 -6.01 8.83 7.58
N ARG A 102 -6.07 7.55 7.94
CA ARG A 102 -4.93 6.86 8.55
C ARG A 102 -3.74 6.83 7.59
N ALA A 103 -3.98 6.58 6.31
CA ALA A 103 -2.93 6.60 5.30
C ALA A 103 -2.36 8.01 5.10
N ILE A 104 -3.22 9.02 5.11
CA ILE A 104 -2.79 10.41 5.02
C ILE A 104 -1.87 10.77 6.19
N GLU A 105 -2.25 10.36 7.41
CA GLU A 105 -1.43 10.62 8.60
C GLU A 105 -0.08 9.91 8.50
N ARG A 106 -0.06 8.67 8.02
CA ARG A 106 1.18 7.94 7.81
C ARG A 106 2.06 8.59 6.77
N ARG A 107 1.45 9.12 5.69
CA ARG A 107 2.20 9.87 4.70
C ARG A 107 2.82 11.11 5.30
N ARG A 108 2.06 11.84 6.14
CA ARG A 108 2.59 13.04 6.81
C ARG A 108 3.81 12.69 7.67
N LYS A 109 3.72 11.62 8.47
CA LYS A 109 4.83 11.17 9.30
C LYS A 109 6.02 10.74 8.46
N PHE A 110 5.76 10.01 7.39
CA PHE A 110 6.82 9.56 6.48
C PHE A 110 7.56 10.75 5.88
N GLU A 111 6.84 11.75 5.40
CA GLU A 111 7.44 12.91 4.74
C GLU A 111 8.23 13.77 5.70
N LEU A 112 7.84 13.79 6.98
CA LEU A 112 8.60 14.52 8.01
C LEU A 112 9.91 13.82 8.37
N ASP A 113 9.94 12.50 8.32
CA ASP A 113 11.13 11.73 8.72
C ASP A 113 11.16 10.38 8.00
N PRO A 114 11.54 10.37 6.70
CA PRO A 114 11.52 9.13 5.93
C PRO A 114 12.37 8.01 6.53
N LYS A 115 13.52 8.34 7.12
CA LYS A 115 14.42 7.32 7.66
C LYS A 115 13.78 6.52 8.77
N SER A 116 13.03 7.17 9.66
CA SER A 116 12.38 6.51 10.79
C SER A 116 11.17 5.68 10.35
N HIS A 117 10.65 5.91 9.15
CA HIS A 117 9.39 5.33 8.71
C HIS A 117 9.51 4.48 7.45
N THR A 118 10.73 4.05 7.09
CA THR A 118 10.96 3.22 5.90
C THR A 118 11.40 1.82 6.29
N PHE A 119 10.68 0.83 5.77
CA PHE A 119 11.09 -0.57 5.82
C PHE A 119 11.33 -1.04 4.39
N GLU A 120 12.51 -1.61 4.15
CA GLU A 120 12.86 -2.19 2.85
C GLU A 120 13.19 -3.67 3.05
N GLU A 121 12.72 -4.50 2.11
CA GLU A 121 13.12 -5.89 2.08
C GLU A 121 14.43 -6.09 1.35
#